data_fa96212a270eeb567c76651e2a074dca
#
_entry.id   fa96212a270eeb567c76651e2a074dca
#
_cell.length_a   1.000
_cell.length_b   1.000
_cell.length_c   1.000
_cell.angle_alpha   90.00
_cell.angle_beta   90.00
_cell.angle_gamma   90.00
#
_symmetry.space_group_name_H-M   'P 1'
#
loop_
_entity.id
_entity.type
_entity.pdbx_description
1 polymer ?
#
loop_
_entity_poly.entity_id
_entity_poly.type
_entity_poly.pdbx_seq_one_letter_code
_entity_poly.pdbx_strand_id
1 'polypeptide(L)'
;EANVWYLERLHLGKHRIDESKSLISISFMEVKEIQNREILQAYMKYELGITGQAVSTIVRRFVCIRNFIELLGQEKILAIHATVAEVKKYADGLRERGIQAKGFNERIFGIGHFYKFMEVKQYITRMPFRIEYFQQKEVIVHHDRSVEETVYMEILKKLYLFPERLRCMFLHLWCLGLRASEVCTLKGNAYYQQGEDYWIQVYQVKMKNYKRIPIPQALYQIMKVYLKK
;
A
#
# COMPACT_ATOMS: atom_id res chain seq x y z
N GLU A 1 -6.44 -21.38 -14.06
CA GLU A 1 -6.49 -20.96 -12.63
C GLU A 1 -7.65 -20.02 -12.35
N ALA A 2 -8.00 -19.85 -11.05
CA ALA A 2 -9.04 -18.91 -10.66
C ALA A 2 -8.63 -17.47 -11.00
N ASN A 3 -9.58 -16.69 -11.50
CA ASN A 3 -9.34 -15.29 -11.87
C ASN A 3 -9.35 -14.33 -10.68
N VAL A 4 -9.75 -14.81 -9.49
CA VAL A 4 -9.72 -14.05 -8.24
C VAL A 4 -9.06 -14.91 -7.16
N TRP A 5 -8.03 -14.36 -6.52
CA TRP A 5 -7.32 -15.03 -5.43
C TRP A 5 -7.63 -14.32 -4.12
N TYR A 6 -8.20 -15.03 -3.16
CA TYR A 6 -8.44 -14.52 -1.82
C TYR A 6 -7.19 -14.70 -0.97
N LEU A 7 -6.72 -13.62 -0.35
CA LEU A 7 -5.44 -13.62 0.40
C LEU A 7 -5.43 -14.60 1.57
N GLU A 8 -6.57 -14.82 2.21
CA GLU A 8 -6.73 -15.80 3.30
C GLU A 8 -6.40 -17.24 2.88
N ARG A 9 -6.63 -17.56 1.59
CA ARG A 9 -6.38 -18.90 1.01
C ARG A 9 -4.94 -19.11 0.55
N LEU A 10 -4.14 -18.05 0.53
CA LEU A 10 -2.75 -18.11 0.03
C LEU A 10 -1.74 -18.47 1.13
N HIS A 11 -2.19 -18.70 2.36
CA HIS A 11 -1.35 -19.08 3.51
C HIS A 11 -0.10 -18.21 3.69
N LEU A 12 -0.21 -16.92 3.43
CA LEU A 12 0.89 -15.97 3.53
C LEU A 12 1.23 -15.68 5.00
N GLY A 13 2.53 -15.50 5.28
CA GLY A 13 2.98 -15.16 6.62
C GLY A 13 2.31 -13.87 7.14
N LYS A 14 1.76 -13.89 8.35
CA LYS A 14 1.04 -12.74 8.96
C LYS A 14 1.85 -11.45 8.97
N HIS A 15 3.17 -11.55 9.13
CA HIS A 15 4.09 -10.41 9.13
C HIS A 15 4.19 -9.68 7.78
N ARG A 16 3.66 -10.28 6.70
CA ARG A 16 3.63 -9.70 5.35
C ARG A 16 2.32 -8.98 5.06
N ILE A 17 1.29 -9.20 5.86
CA ILE A 17 -0.04 -8.63 5.70
C ILE A 17 -0.16 -7.40 6.59
N ASP A 18 -0.53 -6.28 6.00
CA ASP A 18 -0.83 -5.05 6.73
C ASP A 18 -2.32 -5.06 7.11
N GLU A 19 -2.61 -5.41 8.37
CA GLU A 19 -3.98 -5.52 8.90
C GLU A 19 -4.73 -4.17 8.89
N SER A 20 -4.02 -3.04 8.75
CA SER A 20 -4.64 -1.71 8.61
C SER A 20 -5.27 -1.49 7.23
N LYS A 21 -5.04 -2.39 6.27
CA LYS A 21 -5.54 -2.31 4.90
C LYS A 21 -6.57 -3.38 4.63
N SER A 22 -7.69 -2.98 4.08
CA SER A 22 -8.79 -3.87 3.69
C SER A 22 -8.51 -4.62 2.39
N LEU A 23 -7.29 -5.19 2.24
CA LEU A 23 -6.94 -5.97 1.06
C LEU A 23 -7.40 -7.41 1.24
N ILE A 24 -8.44 -7.81 0.51
CA ILE A 24 -9.08 -9.12 0.66
C ILE A 24 -8.67 -10.06 -0.47
N SER A 25 -8.55 -9.55 -1.70
CA SER A 25 -8.32 -10.38 -2.89
C SER A 25 -7.48 -9.68 -3.96
N ILE A 26 -6.98 -10.47 -4.89
CA ILE A 26 -6.29 -10.05 -6.11
C ILE A 26 -7.14 -10.52 -7.29
N SER A 27 -7.59 -9.57 -8.13
CA SER A 27 -8.43 -9.85 -9.30
C SER A 27 -7.63 -9.74 -10.59
N PHE A 28 -7.73 -10.77 -11.44
CA PHE A 28 -7.17 -10.83 -12.79
C PHE A 28 -8.26 -10.68 -13.86
N MET A 29 -9.49 -10.39 -13.47
CA MET A 29 -10.65 -10.40 -14.37
C MET A 29 -10.57 -9.34 -15.47
N GLU A 30 -9.85 -8.24 -15.22
CA GLU A 30 -9.65 -7.16 -16.18
C GLU A 30 -8.73 -7.58 -17.34
N VAL A 31 -7.84 -8.53 -17.10
CA VAL A 31 -6.95 -9.07 -18.15
C VAL A 31 -7.72 -10.09 -18.98
N LYS A 32 -8.25 -9.67 -20.13
CA LYS A 32 -9.12 -10.49 -20.99
C LYS A 32 -8.34 -11.54 -21.77
N GLU A 33 -7.15 -11.19 -22.25
CA GLU A 33 -6.29 -12.08 -22.99
C GLU A 33 -5.73 -13.16 -22.06
N ILE A 34 -5.96 -14.44 -22.41
CA ILE A 34 -5.69 -15.59 -21.54
C ILE A 34 -4.19 -15.75 -21.26
N GLN A 35 -3.36 -15.69 -22.29
CA GLN A 35 -1.91 -15.89 -22.14
C GLN A 35 -1.28 -14.78 -21.28
N ASN A 36 -1.68 -13.55 -21.50
CA ASN A 36 -1.23 -12.42 -20.67
C ASN A 36 -1.64 -12.59 -19.20
N ARG A 37 -2.86 -13.10 -18.96
CA ARG A 37 -3.36 -13.37 -17.62
C ARG A 37 -2.58 -14.48 -16.94
N GLU A 38 -2.29 -15.57 -17.64
CA GLU A 38 -1.52 -16.70 -17.11
C GLU A 38 -0.09 -16.30 -16.73
N ILE A 39 0.57 -15.49 -17.57
CA ILE A 39 1.91 -14.96 -17.26
C ILE A 39 1.86 -14.03 -16.04
N LEU A 40 0.83 -13.18 -15.96
CA LEU A 40 0.65 -12.30 -14.80
C LEU A 40 0.37 -13.07 -13.51
N GLN A 41 -0.40 -14.15 -13.59
CA GLN A 41 -0.63 -15.07 -12.47
C GLN A 41 0.66 -15.79 -12.06
N ALA A 42 1.47 -16.24 -13.02
CA ALA A 42 2.78 -16.83 -12.75
C ALA A 42 3.73 -15.84 -12.06
N TYR A 43 3.73 -14.58 -12.51
CA TYR A 43 4.48 -13.50 -11.85
C TYR A 43 4.02 -13.30 -10.40
N MET A 44 2.71 -13.23 -10.17
CA MET A 44 2.18 -13.04 -8.83
C MET A 44 2.49 -14.21 -7.89
N LYS A 45 2.44 -15.45 -8.36
CA LYS A 45 2.90 -16.62 -7.59
C LYS A 45 4.36 -16.52 -7.22
N TYR A 46 5.21 -16.11 -8.17
CA TYR A 46 6.63 -15.92 -7.94
C TYR A 46 6.88 -14.85 -6.86
N GLU A 47 6.27 -13.68 -6.99
CA GLU A 47 6.43 -12.58 -6.02
C GLU A 47 5.90 -12.95 -4.63
N LEU A 48 4.74 -13.58 -4.54
CA LEU A 48 4.16 -13.99 -3.27
C LEU A 48 4.89 -15.17 -2.62
N GLY A 49 5.44 -16.08 -3.42
CA GLY A 49 6.10 -17.29 -2.94
C GLY A 49 7.58 -17.09 -2.57
N ILE A 50 8.31 -16.29 -3.32
CA ILE A 50 9.77 -16.20 -3.20
C ILE A 50 10.20 -14.94 -2.44
N THR A 51 9.52 -13.81 -2.64
CA THR A 51 9.95 -12.58 -1.98
C THR A 51 9.41 -12.46 -0.56
N GLY A 52 10.22 -11.87 0.34
CA GLY A 52 9.79 -11.51 1.70
C GLY A 52 9.06 -10.18 1.78
N GLN A 53 8.67 -9.58 0.63
CA GLN A 53 8.05 -8.26 0.59
C GLN A 53 6.64 -8.25 1.19
N ALA A 54 6.22 -7.07 1.68
CA ALA A 54 4.85 -6.88 2.13
C ALA A 54 3.87 -7.10 0.97
N VAL A 55 2.78 -7.81 1.23
CA VAL A 55 1.75 -8.12 0.23
C VAL A 55 1.20 -6.86 -0.41
N SER A 56 0.99 -5.79 0.36
CA SER A 56 0.51 -4.51 -0.15
C SER A 56 1.47 -3.86 -1.17
N THR A 57 2.78 -4.10 -1.06
CA THR A 57 3.78 -3.63 -2.02
C THR A 57 3.68 -4.43 -3.32
N ILE A 58 3.57 -5.76 -3.22
CA ILE A 58 3.41 -6.64 -4.38
C ILE A 58 2.12 -6.30 -5.13
N VAL A 59 1.00 -6.15 -4.42
CA VAL A 59 -0.29 -5.84 -5.03
C VAL A 59 -0.29 -4.44 -5.69
N ARG A 60 0.37 -3.45 -5.10
CA ARG A 60 0.51 -2.14 -5.75
C ARG A 60 1.27 -2.24 -7.06
N ARG A 61 2.34 -3.03 -7.10
CA ARG A 61 3.09 -3.32 -8.33
C ARG A 61 2.23 -4.07 -9.34
N PHE A 62 1.50 -5.08 -8.89
CA PHE A 62 0.55 -5.82 -9.72
C PHE A 62 -0.46 -4.90 -10.42
N VAL A 63 -1.06 -3.94 -9.72
CA VAL A 63 -1.99 -2.99 -10.33
C VAL A 63 -1.33 -2.17 -11.44
N CYS A 64 -0.07 -1.75 -11.25
CA CYS A 64 0.67 -1.03 -12.29
C CYS A 64 0.89 -1.91 -13.54
N ILE A 65 1.27 -3.17 -13.34
CA ILE A 65 1.51 -4.13 -14.43
C ILE A 65 0.19 -4.46 -15.12
N ARG A 66 -0.88 -4.73 -14.36
CA ARG A 66 -2.19 -5.04 -14.91
C ARG A 66 -2.68 -3.95 -15.87
N ASN A 67 -2.58 -2.69 -15.46
CA ASN A 67 -3.00 -1.57 -16.30
C ASN A 67 -2.23 -1.49 -17.64
N PHE A 68 -0.95 -1.87 -17.63
CA PHE A 68 -0.16 -1.98 -18.86
C PHE A 68 -0.62 -3.17 -19.71
N ILE A 69 -0.85 -4.32 -19.10
CA ILE A 69 -1.32 -5.54 -19.79
C ILE A 69 -2.73 -5.33 -20.38
N GLU A 70 -3.59 -4.57 -19.72
CA GLU A 70 -4.89 -4.18 -20.25
C GLU A 70 -4.75 -3.35 -21.54
N LEU A 71 -3.80 -2.43 -21.58
CA LEU A 71 -3.48 -1.69 -22.82
C LEU A 71 -3.03 -2.62 -23.94
N LEU A 72 -2.12 -3.55 -23.65
CA LEU A 72 -1.68 -4.55 -24.63
C LEU A 72 -2.85 -5.41 -25.13
N GLY A 73 -3.74 -5.82 -24.24
CA GLY A 73 -4.92 -6.61 -24.57
C GLY A 73 -5.90 -5.87 -25.50
N GLN A 74 -6.06 -4.54 -25.33
CA GLN A 74 -6.86 -3.71 -26.23
C GLN A 74 -6.28 -3.70 -27.66
N GLU A 75 -4.96 -3.77 -27.77
CA GLU A 75 -4.23 -3.81 -29.04
C GLU A 75 -4.00 -5.25 -29.55
N LYS A 76 -4.52 -6.27 -28.83
CA LYS A 76 -4.32 -7.69 -29.13
C LYS A 76 -2.85 -8.12 -29.16
N ILE A 77 -2.03 -7.49 -28.31
CA ILE A 77 -0.60 -7.76 -28.20
C ILE A 77 -0.37 -8.66 -26.96
N LEU A 78 0.40 -9.73 -27.16
CA LEU A 78 0.88 -10.53 -26.05
C LEU A 78 2.05 -9.84 -25.34
N ALA A 79 2.09 -9.92 -24.02
CA ALA A 79 3.15 -9.31 -23.21
C ALA A 79 4.56 -9.77 -23.62
N ILE A 80 4.69 -11.02 -24.09
CA ILE A 80 5.96 -11.59 -24.58
C ILE A 80 6.42 -10.99 -25.91
N HIS A 81 5.53 -10.35 -26.66
CA HIS A 81 5.81 -9.72 -27.94
C HIS A 81 5.84 -8.20 -27.88
N ALA A 82 5.52 -7.62 -26.72
CA ALA A 82 5.57 -6.17 -26.58
C ALA A 82 7.01 -5.66 -26.70
N THR A 83 7.14 -4.52 -27.37
CA THR A 83 8.40 -3.84 -27.65
C THR A 83 8.52 -2.54 -26.86
N VAL A 84 9.57 -1.81 -27.08
CA VAL A 84 9.73 -0.47 -26.50
C VAL A 84 8.63 0.50 -26.96
N ALA A 85 8.00 0.26 -28.12
CA ALA A 85 6.93 1.11 -28.65
C ALA A 85 5.69 1.10 -27.77
N GLU A 86 5.26 -0.08 -27.30
CA GLU A 86 4.11 -0.23 -26.41
C GLU A 86 4.37 0.37 -25.04
N VAL A 87 5.59 0.20 -24.53
CA VAL A 87 6.00 0.84 -23.26
C VAL A 87 6.00 2.37 -23.40
N LYS A 88 6.49 2.89 -24.53
CA LYS A 88 6.46 4.32 -24.83
C LYS A 88 5.03 4.84 -24.91
N LYS A 89 4.15 4.16 -25.62
CA LYS A 89 2.72 4.51 -25.74
C LYS A 89 2.06 4.57 -24.37
N TYR A 90 2.30 3.58 -23.52
CA TYR A 90 1.80 3.59 -22.14
C TYR A 90 2.35 4.77 -21.34
N ALA A 91 3.66 5.05 -21.45
CA ALA A 91 4.31 6.15 -20.77
C ALA A 91 3.74 7.51 -21.22
N ASP A 92 3.51 7.69 -22.53
CA ASP A 92 2.92 8.91 -23.07
C ASP A 92 1.48 9.10 -22.56
N GLY A 93 0.67 8.05 -22.53
CA GLY A 93 -0.67 8.10 -21.93
C GLY A 93 -0.67 8.38 -20.42
N LEU A 94 0.39 8.02 -19.69
CA LEU A 94 0.55 8.44 -18.29
C LEU A 94 0.83 9.94 -18.17
N ARG A 95 1.66 10.50 -19.09
CA ARG A 95 1.97 11.93 -19.13
C ARG A 95 0.75 12.77 -19.47
N GLU A 96 0.00 12.37 -20.51
CA GLU A 96 -1.24 13.02 -20.92
C GLU A 96 -2.28 13.10 -19.78
N ARG A 97 -2.34 12.09 -18.93
CA ARG A 97 -3.18 12.08 -17.73
C ARG A 97 -2.63 12.91 -16.57
N GLY A 98 -1.51 13.59 -16.73
CA GLY A 98 -0.90 14.44 -15.72
C GLY A 98 -0.35 13.67 -14.51
N ILE A 99 0.03 12.38 -14.68
CA ILE A 99 0.58 11.60 -13.59
C ILE A 99 1.94 12.17 -13.17
N GLN A 100 2.06 12.52 -11.88
CA GLN A 100 3.30 13.09 -11.34
C GLN A 100 4.47 12.09 -11.44
N ALA A 101 5.69 12.62 -11.52
CA ALA A 101 6.94 11.86 -11.73
C ALA A 101 7.08 10.64 -10.80
N LYS A 102 6.77 10.77 -9.51
CA LYS A 102 6.80 9.64 -8.57
C LYS A 102 5.85 8.52 -8.97
N GLY A 103 4.59 8.85 -9.24
CA GLY A 103 3.59 7.86 -9.65
C GLY A 103 3.85 7.30 -11.04
N PHE A 104 4.46 8.08 -11.92
CA PHE A 104 4.94 7.65 -13.23
C PHE A 104 6.06 6.62 -13.08
N ASN A 105 7.11 6.96 -12.33
CA ASN A 105 8.25 6.08 -12.09
C ASN A 105 7.83 4.75 -11.44
N GLU A 106 6.93 4.78 -10.46
CA GLU A 106 6.40 3.56 -9.83
C GLU A 106 5.77 2.60 -10.86
N ARG A 107 5.07 3.12 -11.86
CA ARG A 107 4.44 2.31 -12.91
C ARG A 107 5.47 1.72 -13.86
N ILE A 108 6.43 2.52 -14.30
CA ILE A 108 7.51 2.05 -15.18
C ILE A 108 8.37 0.99 -14.46
N PHE A 109 8.71 1.21 -13.20
CA PHE A 109 9.41 0.21 -12.37
C PHE A 109 8.60 -1.09 -12.22
N GLY A 110 7.29 -0.99 -12.02
CA GLY A 110 6.43 -2.16 -11.95
C GLY A 110 6.50 -3.01 -13.23
N ILE A 111 6.39 -2.37 -14.38
CA ILE A 111 6.53 -3.04 -15.68
C ILE A 111 7.92 -3.64 -15.83
N GLY A 112 8.98 -2.91 -15.47
CA GLY A 112 10.35 -3.41 -15.51
C GLY A 112 10.55 -4.66 -14.66
N HIS A 113 9.98 -4.72 -13.45
CA HIS A 113 10.01 -5.91 -12.61
C HIS A 113 9.33 -7.12 -13.26
N PHE A 114 8.21 -6.89 -13.93
CA PHE A 114 7.48 -7.94 -14.65
C PHE A 114 8.31 -8.49 -15.82
N TYR A 115 8.90 -7.62 -16.64
CA TYR A 115 9.75 -8.05 -17.74
C TYR A 115 11.03 -8.74 -17.26
N LYS A 116 11.60 -8.31 -16.13
CA LYS A 116 12.73 -9.01 -15.51
C LYS A 116 12.36 -10.42 -15.04
N PHE A 117 11.17 -10.59 -14.48
CA PHE A 117 10.64 -11.93 -14.18
C PHE A 117 10.48 -12.77 -15.44
N MET A 118 9.92 -12.23 -16.52
CA MET A 118 9.77 -12.96 -17.78
C MET A 118 11.11 -13.39 -18.38
N GLU A 119 12.14 -12.54 -18.29
CA GLU A 119 13.50 -12.86 -18.70
C GLU A 119 14.08 -14.00 -17.84
N VAL A 120 13.97 -13.92 -16.50
CA VAL A 120 14.45 -14.96 -15.60
C VAL A 120 13.76 -16.30 -15.79
N LYS A 121 12.46 -16.28 -16.13
CA LYS A 121 11.64 -17.46 -16.41
C LYS A 121 11.70 -17.92 -17.86
N GLN A 122 12.53 -17.27 -18.67
CA GLN A 122 12.73 -17.60 -20.10
C GLN A 122 11.46 -17.50 -20.96
N TYR A 123 10.46 -16.70 -20.56
CA TYR A 123 9.34 -16.33 -21.42
C TYR A 123 9.78 -15.41 -22.56
N ILE A 124 10.81 -14.60 -22.31
CA ILE A 124 11.49 -13.75 -23.28
C ILE A 124 13.00 -13.92 -23.16
N THR A 125 13.72 -13.68 -24.23
CA THR A 125 15.18 -13.79 -24.27
C THR A 125 15.84 -12.58 -23.59
N ARG A 126 15.24 -11.38 -23.74
CA ARG A 126 15.78 -10.12 -23.24
C ARG A 126 14.65 -9.12 -22.99
N MET A 127 14.82 -8.33 -21.97
CA MET A 127 13.91 -7.22 -21.67
C MET A 127 13.86 -6.20 -22.83
N PRO A 128 12.65 -5.80 -23.30
CA PRO A 128 12.48 -5.01 -24.52
C PRO A 128 12.87 -3.54 -24.36
N PHE A 129 13.08 -3.05 -23.14
CA PHE A 129 13.40 -1.64 -22.86
C PHE A 129 14.32 -1.51 -21.65
N ARG A 130 14.87 -0.31 -21.45
CA ARG A 130 15.62 0.08 -20.26
C ARG A 130 14.78 1.04 -19.43
N ILE A 131 14.62 0.75 -18.15
CA ILE A 131 13.82 1.56 -17.21
C ILE A 131 14.33 2.99 -17.15
N GLU A 132 15.65 3.15 -17.14
CA GLU A 132 16.34 4.43 -16.98
C GLU A 132 15.97 5.44 -18.08
N TYR A 133 15.63 4.96 -19.28
CA TYR A 133 15.24 5.85 -20.39
C TYR A 133 13.85 6.47 -20.24
N PHE A 134 13.02 5.87 -19.37
CA PHE A 134 11.66 6.36 -19.10
C PHE A 134 11.56 7.16 -17.82
N GLN A 135 12.52 7.03 -16.90
CA GLN A 135 12.47 7.70 -15.61
C GLN A 135 12.32 9.22 -15.75
N GLN A 136 11.44 9.78 -14.92
CA GLN A 136 11.30 11.21 -14.74
C GLN A 136 12.01 11.66 -13.46
N LYS A 137 12.61 12.84 -13.50
CA LYS A 137 13.20 13.47 -12.32
C LYS A 137 12.10 13.81 -11.33
N GLU A 138 12.18 13.24 -10.13
CA GLU A 138 11.27 13.57 -9.05
C GLU A 138 11.69 14.90 -8.41
N VAL A 139 10.76 15.85 -8.38
CA VAL A 139 10.93 17.09 -7.63
C VAL A 139 10.21 16.90 -6.30
N ILE A 140 10.98 16.86 -5.22
CA ILE A 140 10.41 16.77 -3.87
C ILE A 140 9.95 18.17 -3.49
N VAL A 141 8.63 18.39 -3.53
CA VAL A 141 8.02 19.62 -2.99
C VAL A 141 7.60 19.32 -1.56
N HIS A 142 8.25 19.97 -0.61
CA HIS A 142 7.84 19.93 0.79
C HIS A 142 6.67 20.90 0.98
N HIS A 143 5.48 20.37 1.14
CA HIS A 143 4.34 21.14 1.57
C HIS A 143 4.28 21.10 3.10
N ASP A 144 4.24 22.27 3.71
CA ASP A 144 3.86 22.35 5.13
C ASP A 144 2.41 21.85 5.24
N ARG A 145 2.23 20.82 6.05
CA ARG A 145 0.93 20.21 6.34
C ARG A 145 0.58 20.41 7.82
N SER A 146 1.29 21.29 8.50
CA SER A 146 0.92 21.66 9.85
C SER A 146 -0.48 22.27 9.86
N VAL A 147 -1.23 21.98 10.89
CA VAL A 147 -2.54 22.58 11.12
C VAL A 147 -2.34 23.63 12.20
N GLU A 148 -2.83 24.84 11.96
CA GLU A 148 -2.74 25.92 12.93
C GLU A 148 -3.41 25.55 14.25
N GLU A 149 -2.86 26.02 15.37
CA GLU A 149 -3.36 25.74 16.72
C GLU A 149 -4.83 26.17 16.88
N THR A 150 -5.21 27.29 16.32
CA THR A 150 -6.59 27.79 16.30
C THR A 150 -7.57 26.80 15.68
N VAL A 151 -7.19 26.19 14.55
CA VAL A 151 -7.99 25.14 13.88
C VAL A 151 -8.11 23.90 14.74
N TYR A 152 -7.03 23.51 15.40
CA TYR A 152 -7.07 22.39 16.33
C TYR A 152 -8.00 22.64 17.50
N MET A 153 -7.94 23.81 18.11
CA MET A 153 -8.82 24.18 19.22
C MET A 153 -10.30 24.16 18.79
N GLU A 154 -10.61 24.59 17.57
CA GLU A 154 -11.96 24.50 17.04
C GLU A 154 -12.41 23.03 16.80
N ILE A 155 -11.53 22.18 16.34
CA ILE A 155 -11.82 20.73 16.21
C ILE A 155 -12.10 20.14 17.58
N LEU A 156 -11.28 20.42 18.59
CA LEU A 156 -11.47 19.90 19.95
C LEU A 156 -12.81 20.33 20.55
N LYS A 157 -13.21 21.59 20.37
CA LYS A 157 -14.53 22.11 20.83
C LYS A 157 -15.70 21.37 20.20
N LYS A 158 -15.55 20.91 18.93
CA LYS A 158 -16.58 20.21 18.16
C LYS A 158 -16.42 18.69 18.16
N LEU A 159 -15.44 18.15 18.87
CA LEU A 159 -15.09 16.72 18.84
C LEU A 159 -16.25 15.82 19.29
N TYR A 160 -17.14 16.33 20.17
CA TYR A 160 -18.33 15.64 20.64
C TYR A 160 -19.35 15.32 19.53
N LEU A 161 -19.32 16.04 18.40
CA LEU A 161 -20.19 15.81 17.25
C LEU A 161 -19.79 14.57 16.44
N PHE A 162 -18.57 14.08 16.62
CA PHE A 162 -18.07 12.94 15.88
C PHE A 162 -18.42 11.62 16.57
N PRO A 163 -18.61 10.52 15.79
CA PRO A 163 -18.73 9.18 16.35
C PRO A 163 -17.58 8.84 17.31
N GLU A 164 -17.87 8.14 18.39
CA GLU A 164 -16.90 7.85 19.47
C GLU A 164 -15.59 7.23 18.97
N ARG A 165 -15.68 6.31 17.99
CA ARG A 165 -14.48 5.71 17.37
C ARG A 165 -13.56 6.75 16.72
N LEU A 166 -14.14 7.71 16.00
CA LEU A 166 -13.36 8.78 15.35
C LEU A 166 -12.77 9.75 16.39
N ARG A 167 -13.49 10.04 17.49
CA ARG A 167 -12.97 10.83 18.61
C ARG A 167 -11.73 10.17 19.22
N CYS A 168 -11.82 8.87 19.52
CA CYS A 168 -10.69 8.10 20.05
C CYS A 168 -9.50 8.12 19.07
N MET A 169 -9.75 7.87 17.78
CA MET A 169 -8.72 7.93 16.75
C MET A 169 -8.04 9.30 16.69
N PHE A 170 -8.81 10.38 16.65
CA PHE A 170 -8.30 11.75 16.62
C PHE A 170 -7.41 12.05 17.84
N LEU A 171 -7.84 11.69 19.05
CA LEU A 171 -7.07 11.89 20.28
C LEU A 171 -5.71 11.18 20.23
N HIS A 172 -5.65 9.96 19.66
CA HIS A 172 -4.37 9.26 19.52
C HIS A 172 -3.44 9.93 18.50
N LEU A 173 -4.00 10.37 17.37
CA LEU A 173 -3.23 11.10 16.36
C LEU A 173 -2.69 12.42 16.94
N TRP A 174 -3.53 13.14 17.67
CA TRP A 174 -3.20 14.41 18.28
C TRP A 174 -2.20 14.28 19.43
N CYS A 175 -2.54 13.49 20.46
CA CYS A 175 -1.73 13.43 21.67
C CYS A 175 -0.39 12.71 21.51
N LEU A 176 -0.32 11.74 20.56
CA LEU A 176 0.80 10.82 20.49
C LEU A 176 1.54 10.87 19.15
N GLY A 177 1.04 11.62 18.16
CA GLY A 177 1.63 11.69 16.83
C GLY A 177 1.69 10.32 16.11
N LEU A 178 0.77 9.40 16.43
CA LEU A 178 0.72 8.07 15.81
C LEU A 178 0.30 8.17 14.33
N ARG A 179 0.74 7.20 13.54
CA ARG A 179 0.19 7.06 12.19
C ARG A 179 -1.22 6.47 12.24
N ALA A 180 -2.07 6.83 11.27
CA ALA A 180 -3.44 6.29 11.19
C ALA A 180 -3.46 4.76 11.21
N SER A 181 -2.53 4.10 10.50
CA SER A 181 -2.40 2.63 10.50
C SER A 181 -2.05 2.06 11.88
N GLU A 182 -1.25 2.77 12.66
CA GLU A 182 -0.87 2.36 14.03
C GLU A 182 -2.09 2.45 14.96
N VAL A 183 -2.89 3.52 14.83
CA VAL A 183 -4.12 3.67 15.62
C VAL A 183 -5.17 2.60 15.25
N CYS A 184 -5.36 2.34 13.95
CA CYS A 184 -6.33 1.35 13.49
C CYS A 184 -6.01 -0.09 13.91
N THR A 185 -4.75 -0.38 14.24
CA THR A 185 -4.29 -1.73 14.66
C THR A 185 -4.06 -1.84 16.17
N LEU A 186 -4.41 -0.81 16.95
CA LEU A 186 -4.32 -0.86 18.41
C LEU A 186 -5.25 -1.93 18.98
N LYS A 187 -4.69 -2.75 19.86
CA LYS A 187 -5.45 -3.76 20.60
C LYS A 187 -5.98 -3.18 21.91
N GLY A 188 -7.10 -3.70 22.40
CA GLY A 188 -7.69 -3.26 23.67
C GLY A 188 -6.76 -3.39 24.88
N ASN A 189 -5.85 -4.35 24.86
CA ASN A 189 -4.84 -4.56 25.92
C ASN A 189 -3.54 -3.76 25.72
N ALA A 190 -3.51 -2.83 24.77
CA ALA A 190 -2.33 -1.99 24.52
C ALA A 190 -2.07 -0.97 25.65
N TYR A 191 -3.07 -0.64 26.44
CA TYR A 191 -3.00 0.39 27.49
C TYR A 191 -2.74 -0.23 28.85
N TYR A 192 -1.72 0.26 29.54
CA TYR A 192 -1.37 -0.21 30.87
C TYR A 192 -0.82 0.91 31.74
N GLN A 193 -0.85 0.68 33.05
CA GLN A 193 -0.26 1.55 34.06
C GLN A 193 0.98 0.89 34.63
N GLN A 194 2.04 1.65 34.81
CA GLN A 194 3.26 1.21 35.48
C GLN A 194 3.69 2.26 36.50
N GLY A 195 3.51 1.95 37.79
CA GLY A 195 3.66 2.94 38.86
C GLY A 195 2.60 4.04 38.73
N GLU A 196 3.03 5.28 38.72
CA GLU A 196 2.16 6.44 38.50
C GLU A 196 1.96 6.81 37.05
N ASP A 197 2.71 6.20 36.13
CA ASP A 197 2.71 6.51 34.71
C ASP A 197 1.75 5.64 33.91
N TYR A 198 1.19 6.23 32.85
CA TYR A 198 0.31 5.55 31.90
C TYR A 198 1.02 5.38 30.56
N TRP A 199 0.88 4.21 29.99
CA TRP A 199 1.61 3.80 28.79
C TRP A 199 0.70 3.16 27.75
N ILE A 200 1.12 3.25 26.49
CA ILE A 200 0.55 2.50 25.38
C ILE A 200 1.65 1.73 24.67
N GLN A 201 1.36 0.47 24.30
CA GLN A 201 2.24 -0.35 23.47
C GLN A 201 1.68 -0.39 22.04
N VAL A 202 2.41 0.18 21.10
CA VAL A 202 2.02 0.34 19.71
C VAL A 202 2.87 -0.55 18.83
N TYR A 203 2.24 -1.36 17.97
CA TYR A 203 2.96 -2.08 16.92
C TYR A 203 3.17 -1.19 15.71
N GLN A 204 4.43 -0.94 15.36
CA GLN A 204 4.80 -0.16 14.20
C GLN A 204 4.91 -1.07 12.98
N VAL A 205 3.85 -1.16 12.18
CA VAL A 205 3.75 -2.06 11.01
C VAL A 205 4.92 -1.86 10.04
N LYS A 206 5.33 -0.62 9.79
CA LYS A 206 6.43 -0.30 8.87
C LYS A 206 7.80 -0.74 9.40
N MET A 207 8.01 -0.64 10.71
CA MET A 207 9.29 -0.97 11.38
C MET A 207 9.31 -2.40 11.92
N LYS A 208 8.17 -3.10 11.90
CA LYS A 208 7.98 -4.47 12.39
C LYS A 208 8.41 -4.66 13.86
N ASN A 209 8.21 -3.65 14.69
CA ASN A 209 8.55 -3.68 16.11
C ASN A 209 7.47 -3.02 16.97
N TYR A 210 7.55 -3.27 18.28
CA TYR A 210 6.72 -2.60 19.26
C TYR A 210 7.43 -1.37 19.83
N LYS A 211 6.67 -0.28 19.98
CA LYS A 211 7.10 0.93 20.67
C LYS A 211 6.21 1.15 21.90
N ARG A 212 6.81 1.52 23.01
CA ARG A 212 6.12 1.97 24.22
C ARG A 212 6.16 3.49 24.26
N ILE A 213 5.03 4.11 24.53
CA ILE A 213 4.89 5.57 24.55
C ILE A 213 4.16 5.96 25.83
N PRO A 214 4.66 6.93 26.61
CA PRO A 214 3.90 7.48 27.72
C PRO A 214 2.69 8.24 27.18
N ILE A 215 1.55 8.13 27.87
CA ILE A 215 0.31 8.78 27.47
C ILE A 215 -0.26 9.62 28.63
N PRO A 216 -0.98 10.71 28.32
CA PRO A 216 -1.68 11.48 29.33
C PRO A 216 -2.72 10.61 30.08
N GLN A 217 -2.82 10.81 31.40
CA GLN A 217 -3.81 10.12 32.23
C GLN A 217 -5.23 10.28 31.69
N ALA A 218 -5.59 11.46 31.19
CA ALA A 218 -6.90 11.74 30.61
C ALA A 218 -7.21 10.81 29.43
N LEU A 219 -6.24 10.62 28.51
CA LEU A 219 -6.40 9.70 27.38
C LEU A 219 -6.57 8.25 27.86
N TYR A 220 -5.78 7.82 28.84
CA TYR A 220 -5.91 6.48 29.43
C TYR A 220 -7.31 6.24 30.00
N GLN A 221 -7.85 7.22 30.76
CA GLN A 221 -9.20 7.09 31.34
C GLN A 221 -10.29 7.05 30.26
N ILE A 222 -10.19 7.90 29.24
CA ILE A 222 -11.12 7.86 28.09
C ILE A 222 -11.12 6.48 27.45
N MET A 223 -9.93 5.92 27.20
CA MET A 223 -9.83 4.60 26.58
C MET A 223 -10.30 3.47 27.49
N LYS A 224 -10.07 3.56 28.81
CA LYS A 224 -10.65 2.61 29.77
C LYS A 224 -12.17 2.57 29.73
N VAL A 225 -12.82 3.72 29.59
CA VAL A 225 -14.28 3.81 29.47
C VAL A 225 -14.74 3.25 28.13
N TYR A 226 -14.05 3.63 27.05
CA TYR A 226 -14.39 3.16 25.69
C TYR A 226 -14.30 1.65 25.53
N LEU A 227 -13.26 1.02 26.09
CA LEU A 227 -13.00 -0.43 25.97
C LEU A 227 -13.89 -1.31 26.88
N LYS A 228 -14.64 -0.72 27.81
CA LYS A 228 -15.61 -1.45 28.66
C LYS A 228 -16.99 -1.60 28.01
N LYS A 229 -17.23 -0.89 26.90
CA LYS A 229 -18.47 -0.98 26.10
C LYS A 229 -18.43 -2.14 25.10
#